data_3e4a1cef6d310e084dba33034bedf980
#
_entry.id   3e4a1cef6d310e084dba33034bedf980
#
_cell.length_a   1.000
_cell.length_b   1.000
_cell.length_c   1.000
_cell.angle_alpha   90.00
_cell.angle_beta   90.00
_cell.angle_gamma   90.00
#
_symmetry.space_group_name_H-M   'P 1'
#
loop_
_entity.id
_entity.type
_entity.pdbx_description
1 polymer ?
#
loop_
_entity_poly.entity_id
_entity_poly.type
_entity_poly.pdbx_seq_one_letter_code
_entity_poly.pdbx_strand_id
1 'polypeptide(L)'
;MLATSQTTIENWKKVVAVAKDTPGFIVNRVARPFYGEALRIYEEGIADFATIDHAVKSVGGFKMGPFELMDFIGNDVNYTVTQTVFEAFYNDPRYKPSFTQKRFAEAGYLGRKSGKGFYDYSQGAILPEPENNPVLLNSILDRILVMLINEAADALFLNIASAKDIDAAMTKGVNYPKGLLAWADEKSIDWCVKQLDTLYNHYHEDRYRCSALLRTMNLKNETFF
;
A
#
# COMPACT_ATOMS: atom_id res chain seq x y z
N MET A 1 0.02 -3.46 32.38
CA MET A 1 -0.07 -4.52 31.34
C MET A 1 0.61 -4.12 30.04
N LEU A 2 0.25 -3.04 29.34
CA LEU A 2 0.89 -2.63 28.09
C LEU A 2 2.42 -2.44 28.23
N ALA A 3 2.89 -1.64 29.19
CA ALA A 3 4.31 -1.41 29.44
C ALA A 3 5.09 -2.72 29.69
N THR A 4 4.53 -3.65 30.46
CA THR A 4 5.17 -4.95 30.72
C THR A 4 5.30 -5.79 29.45
N SER A 5 4.25 -5.83 28.62
CA SER A 5 4.26 -6.53 27.34
C SER A 5 5.28 -5.91 26.39
N GLN A 6 5.32 -4.59 26.30
CA GLN A 6 6.28 -3.86 25.48
C GLN A 6 7.72 -4.19 25.88
N THR A 7 8.07 -4.04 27.17
CA THR A 7 9.41 -4.38 27.67
C THR A 7 9.78 -5.85 27.40
N THR A 8 8.83 -6.78 27.54
CA THR A 8 9.07 -8.19 27.27
C THR A 8 9.42 -8.44 25.80
N ILE A 9 8.67 -7.83 24.87
CA ILE A 9 8.89 -7.98 23.42
C ILE A 9 10.20 -7.31 23.01
N GLU A 10 10.52 -6.14 23.57
CA GLU A 10 11.79 -5.43 23.32
C GLU A 10 12.99 -6.23 23.80
N ASN A 11 12.87 -6.93 24.94
CA ASN A 11 13.90 -7.84 25.43
C ASN A 11 14.17 -9.02 24.47
N TRP A 12 13.19 -9.40 23.66
CA TRP A 12 13.36 -10.35 22.56
C TRP A 12 13.98 -9.72 21.31
N LYS A 13 14.47 -8.48 21.41
CA LYS A 13 15.06 -7.70 20.29
C LYS A 13 14.08 -7.51 19.13
N LYS A 14 12.79 -7.41 19.43
CA LYS A 14 11.75 -7.07 18.45
C LYS A 14 11.38 -5.60 18.56
N VAL A 15 11.05 -5.00 17.42
CA VAL A 15 10.51 -3.64 17.38
C VAL A 15 9.02 -3.70 17.70
N VAL A 16 8.58 -2.88 18.65
CA VAL A 16 7.17 -2.79 19.04
C VAL A 16 6.57 -1.55 18.38
N ALA A 17 5.40 -1.72 17.78
CA ALA A 17 4.54 -0.63 17.34
C ALA A 17 3.23 -0.72 18.12
N VAL A 18 2.84 0.38 18.78
CA VAL A 18 1.61 0.44 19.57
C VAL A 18 0.49 1.03 18.71
N ALA A 19 -0.63 0.33 18.63
CA ALA A 19 -1.80 0.77 17.88
C ALA A 19 -3.07 0.59 18.69
N LYS A 20 -4.10 1.40 18.38
CA LYS A 20 -5.46 1.15 18.85
C LYS A 20 -6.01 -0.12 18.22
N ASP A 21 -6.91 -0.78 18.94
CA ASP A 21 -7.69 -1.90 18.40
C ASP A 21 -8.73 -1.38 17.40
N THR A 22 -8.34 -1.44 16.14
CA THR A 22 -9.13 -0.99 14.99
C THR A 22 -8.96 -1.95 13.83
N PRO A 23 -9.91 -2.04 12.89
CA PRO A 23 -9.80 -2.92 11.74
C PRO A 23 -8.48 -2.75 10.99
N GLY A 24 -7.77 -3.87 10.80
CA GLY A 24 -6.49 -3.88 10.11
C GLY A 24 -5.30 -3.31 10.88
N PHE A 25 -5.50 -2.82 12.10
CA PHE A 25 -4.47 -2.15 12.90
C PHE A 25 -3.71 -1.09 12.08
N ILE A 26 -2.38 -1.21 11.96
CA ILE A 26 -1.57 -0.36 11.09
C ILE A 26 -1.41 -1.00 9.72
N VAL A 27 -0.78 -2.17 9.65
CA VAL A 27 -0.29 -2.76 8.39
C VAL A 27 -1.40 -3.09 7.41
N ASN A 28 -2.42 -3.84 7.83
CA ASN A 28 -3.49 -4.27 6.91
C ASN A 28 -4.37 -3.12 6.43
N ARG A 29 -4.40 -2.01 7.16
CA ARG A 29 -5.03 -0.77 6.74
C ARG A 29 -4.13 -0.01 5.76
N VAL A 30 -2.94 0.38 6.21
CA VAL A 30 -2.04 1.29 5.48
C VAL A 30 -1.50 0.68 4.19
N ALA A 31 -1.32 -0.65 4.15
CA ALA A 31 -0.82 -1.34 2.96
C ALA A 31 -1.89 -1.62 1.88
N ARG A 32 -3.18 -1.37 2.12
CA ARG A 32 -4.21 -1.70 1.11
C ARG A 32 -4.04 -0.97 -0.22
N PRO A 33 -3.70 0.32 -0.26
CA PRO A 33 -3.46 1.01 -1.52
C PRO A 33 -2.32 0.42 -2.37
N PHE A 34 -1.34 -0.26 -1.77
CA PHE A 34 -0.27 -0.93 -2.50
C PHE A 34 -0.81 -1.92 -3.53
N TYR A 35 -1.80 -2.70 -3.15
CA TYR A 35 -2.48 -3.65 -4.03
C TYR A 35 -3.59 -2.98 -4.83
N GLY A 36 -4.42 -2.18 -4.15
CA GLY A 36 -5.61 -1.57 -4.74
C GLY A 36 -5.30 -0.62 -5.89
N GLU A 37 -4.29 0.25 -5.75
CA GLU A 37 -3.92 1.17 -6.84
C GLU A 37 -3.17 0.45 -7.97
N ALA A 38 -2.32 -0.54 -7.66
CA ALA A 38 -1.69 -1.36 -8.68
C ALA A 38 -2.71 -2.10 -9.55
N LEU A 39 -3.73 -2.69 -8.92
CA LEU A 39 -4.82 -3.36 -9.63
C LEU A 39 -5.62 -2.38 -10.51
N ARG A 40 -5.86 -1.14 -10.04
CA ARG A 40 -6.55 -0.12 -10.83
C ARG A 40 -5.73 0.33 -12.05
N ILE A 41 -4.45 0.60 -11.85
CA ILE A 41 -3.52 0.92 -12.96
C ILE A 41 -3.55 -0.18 -14.01
N TYR A 42 -3.57 -1.44 -13.59
CA TYR A 42 -3.68 -2.61 -14.47
C TYR A 42 -5.05 -2.68 -15.17
N GLU A 43 -6.15 -2.54 -14.43
CA GLU A 43 -7.52 -2.58 -14.96
C GLU A 43 -7.84 -1.41 -15.90
N GLU A 44 -7.21 -0.27 -15.70
CA GLU A 44 -7.28 0.92 -16.57
C GLU A 44 -6.45 0.76 -17.85
N GLY A 45 -5.64 -0.29 -17.97
CA GLY A 45 -4.78 -0.53 -19.14
C GLY A 45 -3.60 0.45 -19.24
N ILE A 46 -3.22 1.11 -18.15
CA ILE A 46 -2.09 2.06 -18.12
C ILE A 46 -0.77 1.31 -18.25
N ALA A 47 -0.64 0.17 -17.56
CA ALA A 47 0.52 -0.70 -17.62
C ALA A 47 0.14 -2.15 -17.29
N ASP A 48 0.94 -3.10 -17.77
CA ASP A 48 0.82 -4.49 -17.36
C ASP A 48 1.41 -4.73 -15.95
N PHE A 49 1.12 -5.89 -15.38
CA PHE A 49 1.53 -6.23 -14.02
C PHE A 49 3.06 -6.30 -13.86
N ALA A 50 3.80 -6.70 -14.90
CA ALA A 50 5.26 -6.76 -14.85
C ALA A 50 5.89 -5.37 -14.82
N THR A 51 5.35 -4.44 -15.60
CA THR A 51 5.76 -3.03 -15.62
C THR A 51 5.46 -2.33 -14.30
N ILE A 52 4.28 -2.60 -13.70
CA ILE A 52 3.90 -2.03 -12.40
C ILE A 52 4.84 -2.55 -11.30
N ASP A 53 5.10 -3.86 -11.26
CA ASP A 53 6.04 -4.45 -10.31
C ASP A 53 7.47 -3.91 -10.51
N HIS A 54 7.89 -3.72 -11.76
CA HIS A 54 9.17 -3.13 -12.09
C HIS A 54 9.28 -1.69 -11.59
N ALA A 55 8.28 -0.85 -11.82
CA ALA A 55 8.24 0.52 -11.33
C ALA A 55 8.44 0.60 -9.81
N VAL A 56 7.68 -0.19 -9.07
CA VAL A 56 7.72 -0.20 -7.61
C VAL A 56 9.07 -0.70 -7.08
N LYS A 57 9.69 -1.70 -7.74
CA LYS A 57 11.00 -2.23 -7.35
C LYS A 57 12.14 -1.31 -7.75
N SER A 58 12.21 -0.88 -9.01
CA SER A 58 13.36 -0.17 -9.56
C SER A 58 13.41 1.30 -9.13
N VAL A 59 12.25 1.98 -9.07
CA VAL A 59 12.14 3.39 -8.69
C VAL A 59 11.86 3.53 -7.18
N GLY A 60 10.94 2.69 -6.65
CA GLY A 60 10.52 2.76 -5.25
C GLY A 60 11.44 2.05 -4.26
N GLY A 61 12.31 1.15 -4.72
CA GLY A 61 13.21 0.38 -3.86
C GLY A 61 12.52 -0.73 -3.04
N PHE A 62 11.29 -1.09 -3.38
CA PHE A 62 10.60 -2.21 -2.73
C PHE A 62 11.24 -3.55 -3.12
N LYS A 63 11.23 -4.52 -2.21
CA LYS A 63 11.78 -5.87 -2.47
C LYS A 63 10.93 -6.67 -3.45
N MET A 64 9.62 -6.48 -3.42
CA MET A 64 8.64 -7.10 -4.29
C MET A 64 7.67 -6.04 -4.80
N GLY A 65 7.23 -6.18 -6.04
CA GLY A 65 6.11 -5.42 -6.56
C GLY A 65 4.77 -5.96 -6.05
N PRO A 66 3.67 -5.21 -6.24
CA PRO A 66 2.36 -5.59 -5.70
C PRO A 66 1.84 -6.93 -6.24
N PHE A 67 2.05 -7.24 -7.49
CA PHE A 67 1.58 -8.49 -8.11
C PHE A 67 2.44 -9.69 -7.71
N GLU A 68 3.77 -9.53 -7.65
CA GLU A 68 4.67 -10.54 -7.07
C GLU A 68 4.29 -10.85 -5.62
N LEU A 69 3.95 -9.82 -4.84
CA LEU A 69 3.60 -9.96 -3.43
C LEU A 69 2.22 -10.62 -3.26
N MET A 70 1.24 -10.28 -4.11
CA MET A 70 -0.06 -10.97 -4.13
C MET A 70 0.11 -12.46 -4.43
N ASP A 71 0.92 -12.82 -5.42
CA ASP A 71 1.23 -14.21 -5.78
C ASP A 71 2.04 -14.94 -4.69
N PHE A 72 2.87 -14.22 -3.93
CA PHE A 72 3.62 -14.78 -2.80
C PHE A 72 2.72 -15.09 -1.60
N ILE A 73 1.81 -14.17 -1.25
CA ILE A 73 0.86 -14.32 -0.13
C ILE A 73 -0.23 -15.35 -0.48
N GLY A 74 -0.64 -15.34 -1.72
CA GLY A 74 -1.80 -16.04 -2.26
C GLY A 74 -2.96 -15.08 -2.54
N ASN A 75 -3.45 -15.11 -3.79
CA ASN A 75 -4.50 -14.21 -4.26
C ASN A 75 -5.82 -14.36 -3.50
N ASP A 76 -6.12 -15.57 -3.00
CA ASP A 76 -7.25 -15.83 -2.11
C ASP A 76 -7.10 -15.13 -0.76
N VAL A 77 -5.93 -15.22 -0.13
CA VAL A 77 -5.64 -14.58 1.15
C VAL A 77 -5.68 -13.06 0.98
N ASN A 78 -5.02 -12.53 -0.05
CA ASN A 78 -4.98 -11.10 -0.32
C ASN A 78 -6.40 -10.53 -0.57
N TYR A 79 -7.23 -11.24 -1.37
CA TYR A 79 -8.61 -10.87 -1.62
C TYR A 79 -9.44 -10.88 -0.33
N THR A 80 -9.37 -11.98 0.45
CA THR A 80 -10.11 -12.10 1.72
C THR A 80 -9.76 -10.98 2.69
N VAL A 81 -8.47 -10.65 2.85
CA VAL A 81 -8.06 -9.54 3.73
C VAL A 81 -8.58 -8.20 3.21
N THR A 82 -8.55 -7.97 1.89
CA THR A 82 -9.08 -6.72 1.30
C THR A 82 -10.58 -6.62 1.55
N GLN A 83 -11.33 -7.70 1.35
CA GLN A 83 -12.78 -7.74 1.60
C GLN A 83 -13.09 -7.50 3.09
N THR A 84 -12.38 -8.17 3.99
CA THR A 84 -12.55 -8.00 5.45
C THR A 84 -12.31 -6.55 5.88
N VAL A 85 -11.25 -5.91 5.37
CA VAL A 85 -10.96 -4.50 5.67
C VAL A 85 -12.05 -3.60 5.10
N PHE A 86 -12.46 -3.81 3.85
CA PHE A 86 -13.50 -3.04 3.19
C PHE A 86 -14.83 -3.07 3.98
N GLU A 87 -15.29 -4.26 4.38
CA GLU A 87 -16.50 -4.43 5.18
C GLU A 87 -16.37 -3.80 6.57
N ALA A 88 -15.23 -3.96 7.22
CA ALA A 88 -14.97 -3.42 8.55
C ALA A 88 -14.89 -1.88 8.59
N PHE A 89 -14.56 -1.26 7.45
CA PHE A 89 -14.60 0.20 7.27
C PHE A 89 -15.92 0.69 6.64
N TYR A 90 -17.02 -0.05 6.84
CA TYR A 90 -18.36 0.30 6.33
C TYR A 90 -18.39 0.57 4.82
N ASN A 91 -17.60 -0.21 4.07
CA ASN A 91 -17.48 -0.13 2.61
C ASN A 91 -16.86 1.19 2.12
N ASP A 92 -15.90 1.76 2.86
CA ASP A 92 -15.16 2.94 2.40
C ASP A 92 -14.49 2.64 1.04
N PRO A 93 -14.73 3.45 -0.01
CA PRO A 93 -14.20 3.23 -1.37
C PRO A 93 -12.69 3.05 -1.45
N ARG A 94 -11.94 3.56 -0.48
CA ARG A 94 -10.47 3.40 -0.42
C ARG A 94 -10.02 1.96 -0.33
N TYR A 95 -10.83 1.09 0.28
CA TYR A 95 -10.51 -0.33 0.50
C TYR A 95 -11.26 -1.27 -0.44
N LYS A 96 -12.04 -0.73 -1.39
CA LYS A 96 -12.86 -1.53 -2.30
C LYS A 96 -12.02 -2.55 -3.07
N PRO A 97 -12.35 -3.87 -3.00
CA PRO A 97 -11.69 -4.89 -3.78
C PRO A 97 -11.88 -4.69 -5.29
N SER A 98 -10.93 -5.15 -6.09
CA SER A 98 -11.04 -5.15 -7.54
C SER A 98 -11.71 -6.44 -8.06
N PHE A 99 -12.30 -6.36 -9.27
CA PHE A 99 -12.84 -7.54 -9.95
C PHE A 99 -11.72 -8.51 -10.35
N THR A 100 -10.58 -8.02 -10.76
CA THR A 100 -9.41 -8.84 -11.10
C THR A 100 -8.97 -9.66 -9.89
N GLN A 101 -8.83 -9.04 -8.72
CA GLN A 101 -8.46 -9.72 -7.48
C GLN A 101 -9.45 -10.85 -7.14
N LYS A 102 -10.75 -10.58 -7.24
CA LYS A 102 -11.80 -11.57 -6.99
C LYS A 102 -11.71 -12.72 -7.98
N ARG A 103 -11.62 -12.42 -9.27
CA ARG A 103 -11.60 -13.43 -10.35
C ARG A 103 -10.39 -14.33 -10.27
N PHE A 104 -9.22 -13.81 -9.91
CA PHE A 104 -8.03 -14.63 -9.70
C PHE A 104 -8.23 -15.61 -8.53
N ALA A 105 -8.80 -15.16 -7.42
CA ALA A 105 -9.12 -16.04 -6.30
C ALA A 105 -10.14 -17.13 -6.71
N GLU A 106 -11.23 -16.76 -7.40
CA GLU A 106 -12.27 -17.68 -7.85
C GLU A 106 -11.77 -18.68 -8.91
N ALA A 107 -10.86 -18.25 -9.79
CA ALA A 107 -10.26 -19.12 -10.82
C ALA A 107 -9.20 -20.09 -10.27
N GLY A 108 -8.85 -19.99 -8.97
CA GLY A 108 -7.79 -20.78 -8.38
C GLY A 108 -6.38 -20.36 -8.81
N TYR A 109 -6.23 -19.16 -9.38
CA TYR A 109 -4.92 -18.57 -9.70
C TYR A 109 -4.33 -17.93 -8.44
N LEU A 110 -3.91 -18.80 -7.52
CA LEU A 110 -3.54 -18.38 -6.16
C LEU A 110 -2.07 -17.96 -6.02
N GLY A 111 -1.36 -17.83 -7.12
CA GLY A 111 0.05 -17.50 -7.15
C GLY A 111 0.96 -18.71 -6.99
N ARG A 112 2.09 -18.52 -6.28
CA ARG A 112 3.14 -19.55 -6.13
C ARG A 112 2.61 -20.89 -5.62
N LYS A 113 1.67 -20.89 -4.69
CA LYS A 113 1.12 -22.12 -4.09
C LYS A 113 0.28 -22.97 -5.04
N SER A 114 -0.27 -22.38 -6.11
CA SER A 114 -1.02 -23.10 -7.15
C SER A 114 -0.24 -23.24 -8.46
N GLY A 115 1.00 -22.74 -8.52
CA GLY A 115 1.81 -22.71 -9.72
C GLY A 115 1.42 -21.63 -10.74
N LYS A 116 0.34 -20.89 -10.49
CA LYS A 116 -0.16 -19.83 -11.35
C LYS A 116 -0.86 -18.73 -10.56
N GLY A 117 -0.57 -17.49 -10.89
CA GLY A 117 -1.20 -16.28 -10.40
C GLY A 117 -1.18 -15.23 -11.49
N PHE A 118 -0.75 -14.00 -11.17
CA PHE A 118 -0.39 -13.00 -12.18
C PHE A 118 0.79 -13.48 -13.02
N TYR A 119 1.73 -14.15 -12.38
CA TYR A 119 2.85 -14.81 -13.03
C TYR A 119 2.58 -16.31 -13.17
N ASP A 120 3.25 -16.91 -14.16
CA ASP A 120 3.31 -18.37 -14.33
C ASP A 120 4.56 -18.88 -13.61
N TYR A 121 4.39 -19.84 -12.71
CA TYR A 121 5.45 -20.46 -11.90
C TYR A 121 5.75 -21.90 -12.36
N SER A 122 5.24 -22.31 -13.52
CA SER A 122 5.55 -23.60 -14.12
C SER A 122 7.00 -23.67 -14.59
N GLN A 123 7.55 -24.87 -14.66
CA GLN A 123 8.91 -25.06 -15.14
C GLN A 123 9.05 -24.61 -16.60
N GLY A 124 9.99 -23.70 -16.86
CA GLY A 124 10.23 -23.13 -18.19
C GLY A 124 9.31 -21.95 -18.57
N ALA A 125 8.49 -21.46 -17.65
CA ALA A 125 7.68 -20.27 -17.88
C ALA A 125 8.57 -19.05 -18.21
N ILE A 126 8.16 -18.29 -19.21
CA ILE A 126 8.84 -17.05 -19.60
C ILE A 126 8.19 -15.91 -18.81
N LEU A 127 8.99 -15.18 -18.06
CA LEU A 127 8.51 -13.98 -17.37
C LEU A 127 8.28 -12.86 -18.40
N PRO A 128 7.17 -12.11 -18.29
CA PRO A 128 6.92 -10.97 -19.16
C PRO A 128 7.98 -9.88 -18.93
N GLU A 129 8.45 -9.28 -20.01
CA GLU A 129 9.40 -8.18 -19.94
C GLU A 129 8.67 -6.88 -19.62
N PRO A 130 9.10 -6.12 -18.59
CA PRO A 130 8.48 -4.85 -18.24
C PRO A 130 8.85 -3.75 -19.22
N GLU A 131 7.95 -2.79 -19.45
CA GLU A 131 8.27 -1.56 -20.13
C GLU A 131 9.24 -0.74 -19.26
N ASN A 132 10.31 -0.22 -19.90
CA ASN A 132 11.34 0.57 -19.21
C ASN A 132 11.27 2.06 -19.62
N ASN A 133 10.10 2.67 -19.46
CA ASN A 133 9.86 4.08 -19.69
C ASN A 133 9.94 4.85 -18.36
N PRO A 134 10.95 5.69 -18.12
CA PRO A 134 11.12 6.35 -16.82
C PRO A 134 9.94 7.25 -16.42
N VAL A 135 9.27 7.89 -17.37
CA VAL A 135 8.10 8.75 -17.09
C VAL A 135 6.94 7.90 -16.60
N LEU A 136 6.65 6.78 -17.28
CA LEU A 136 5.61 5.84 -16.88
C LEU A 136 5.93 5.22 -15.50
N LEU A 137 7.16 4.73 -15.32
CA LEU A 137 7.56 4.08 -14.05
C LEU A 137 7.43 5.03 -12.85
N ASN A 138 7.85 6.30 -13.00
CA ASN A 138 7.69 7.29 -11.95
C ASN A 138 6.20 7.60 -11.68
N SER A 139 5.38 7.75 -12.72
CA SER A 139 3.94 8.02 -12.54
C SER A 139 3.21 6.89 -11.81
N ILE A 140 3.56 5.64 -12.12
CA ILE A 140 3.03 4.46 -11.42
C ILE A 140 3.42 4.49 -9.94
N LEU A 141 4.71 4.68 -9.64
CA LEU A 141 5.18 4.74 -8.27
C LEU A 141 4.53 5.90 -7.51
N ASP A 142 4.50 7.10 -8.08
CA ASP A 142 3.96 8.30 -7.41
C ASP A 142 2.48 8.13 -7.08
N ARG A 143 1.68 7.51 -7.96
CA ARG A 143 0.27 7.22 -7.69
C ARG A 143 0.09 6.22 -6.54
N ILE A 144 0.84 5.13 -6.52
CA ILE A 144 0.77 4.13 -5.43
C ILE A 144 1.28 4.74 -4.13
N LEU A 145 2.42 5.43 -4.17
CA LEU A 145 3.07 6.00 -3.01
C LEU A 145 2.21 7.06 -2.33
N VAL A 146 1.62 7.99 -3.08
CA VAL A 146 0.80 9.05 -2.49
C VAL A 146 -0.44 8.50 -1.79
N MET A 147 -1.01 7.41 -2.29
CA MET A 147 -2.14 6.74 -1.66
C MET A 147 -1.74 6.00 -0.37
N LEU A 148 -0.55 5.41 -0.34
CA LEU A 148 0.02 4.83 0.88
C LEU A 148 0.29 5.91 1.94
N ILE A 149 0.87 7.03 1.54
CA ILE A 149 1.10 8.19 2.42
C ILE A 149 -0.22 8.74 2.95
N ASN A 150 -1.22 8.89 2.09
CA ASN A 150 -2.54 9.38 2.48
C ASN A 150 -3.18 8.51 3.57
N GLU A 151 -3.09 7.20 3.44
CA GLU A 151 -3.64 6.25 4.41
C GLU A 151 -2.84 6.24 5.73
N ALA A 152 -1.51 6.40 5.66
CA ALA A 152 -0.67 6.56 6.84
C ALA A 152 -0.98 7.87 7.60
N ALA A 153 -1.19 8.96 6.86
CA ALA A 153 -1.60 10.25 7.43
C ALA A 153 -2.98 10.18 8.10
N ASP A 154 -3.94 9.48 7.48
CA ASP A 154 -5.26 9.25 8.09
C ASP A 154 -5.18 8.38 9.34
N ALA A 155 -4.32 7.36 9.36
CA ALA A 155 -4.10 6.54 10.56
C ALA A 155 -3.55 7.39 11.72
N LEU A 156 -2.64 8.33 11.43
CA LEU A 156 -2.14 9.29 12.43
C LEU A 156 -3.24 10.28 12.85
N PHE A 157 -3.99 10.84 11.90
CA PHE A 157 -5.08 11.80 12.17
C PHE A 157 -6.14 11.21 13.09
N LEU A 158 -6.48 9.95 12.91
CA LEU A 158 -7.45 9.22 13.72
C LEU A 158 -6.86 8.68 15.04
N ASN A 159 -5.60 9.02 15.33
CA ASN A 159 -4.87 8.56 16.51
C ASN A 159 -4.84 7.02 16.63
N ILE A 160 -4.71 6.32 15.53
CA ILE A 160 -4.55 4.85 15.53
C ILE A 160 -3.20 4.46 16.10
N ALA A 161 -2.14 5.16 15.69
CA ALA A 161 -0.79 5.01 16.21
C ALA A 161 0.00 6.31 16.08
N SER A 162 1.17 6.41 16.72
CA SER A 162 2.08 7.52 16.53
C SER A 162 2.75 7.46 15.13
N ALA A 163 3.25 8.61 14.64
CA ALA A 163 3.99 8.65 13.37
C ALA A 163 5.17 7.64 13.35
N LYS A 164 5.90 7.53 14.46
CA LYS A 164 7.01 6.57 14.61
C LYS A 164 6.54 5.12 14.55
N ASP A 165 5.41 4.80 15.21
CA ASP A 165 4.88 3.43 15.21
C ASP A 165 4.34 3.04 13.83
N ILE A 166 3.70 3.97 13.11
CA ILE A 166 3.23 3.74 11.73
C ILE A 166 4.42 3.42 10.83
N ASP A 167 5.46 4.25 10.83
CA ASP A 167 6.64 4.05 10.00
C ASP A 167 7.44 2.80 10.40
N ALA A 168 7.53 2.50 11.71
CA ALA A 168 8.15 1.29 12.20
C ALA A 168 7.37 0.03 11.76
N ALA A 169 6.04 0.04 11.84
CA ALA A 169 5.21 -1.08 11.38
C ALA A 169 5.39 -1.35 9.88
N MET A 170 5.47 -0.30 9.05
CA MET A 170 5.64 -0.46 7.60
C MET A 170 7.07 -0.90 7.23
N THR A 171 8.10 -0.34 7.87
CA THR A 171 9.48 -0.70 7.55
C THR A 171 9.92 -2.03 8.16
N LYS A 172 9.57 -2.33 9.42
CA LYS A 172 10.01 -3.53 10.13
C LYS A 172 8.99 -4.68 10.03
N GLY A 173 7.71 -4.36 9.88
CA GLY A 173 6.65 -5.37 9.75
C GLY A 173 6.51 -5.92 8.35
N VAL A 174 6.57 -5.08 7.31
CA VAL A 174 6.34 -5.46 5.91
C VAL A 174 7.46 -5.07 4.95
N ASN A 175 8.63 -4.71 5.49
CA ASN A 175 9.85 -4.46 4.73
C ASN A 175 9.75 -3.35 3.67
N TYR A 176 8.96 -2.32 3.91
CA TYR A 176 8.98 -1.13 3.06
C TYR A 176 10.36 -0.47 3.13
N PRO A 177 10.87 0.09 2.03
CA PRO A 177 12.22 0.65 1.97
C PRO A 177 12.37 1.87 2.89
N LYS A 178 11.27 2.59 3.13
CA LYS A 178 11.23 3.80 3.96
C LYS A 178 9.89 3.89 4.70
N GLY A 179 9.86 4.60 5.83
CA GLY A 179 8.63 4.99 6.50
C GLY A 179 7.79 5.91 5.61
N LEU A 180 6.49 5.72 5.56
CA LEU A 180 5.61 6.45 4.66
C LEU A 180 5.48 7.93 5.02
N LEU A 181 5.47 8.24 6.33
CA LEU A 181 5.41 9.63 6.81
C LEU A 181 6.75 10.35 6.63
N ALA A 182 7.87 9.65 6.85
CA ALA A 182 9.20 10.17 6.51
C ALA A 182 9.35 10.37 4.99
N TRP A 183 8.72 9.52 4.18
CA TRP A 183 8.72 9.69 2.72
C TRP A 183 7.86 10.87 2.28
N ALA A 184 6.76 11.15 2.99
CA ALA A 184 5.96 12.35 2.76
C ALA A 184 6.76 13.63 3.01
N ASP A 185 7.55 13.68 4.08
CA ASP A 185 8.42 14.82 4.37
C ASP A 185 9.49 15.02 3.29
N GLU A 186 10.09 13.93 2.78
CA GLU A 186 11.07 13.99 1.70
C GLU A 186 10.49 14.48 0.36
N LYS A 187 9.28 14.03 0.02
CA LYS A 187 8.57 14.46 -1.20
C LYS A 187 7.95 15.86 -1.04
N SER A 188 7.77 16.34 0.14
CA SER A 188 7.00 17.50 0.65
C SER A 188 5.49 17.22 0.81
N ILE A 189 4.91 17.83 1.84
CA ILE A 189 3.46 17.74 2.09
C ILE A 189 2.67 18.39 0.95
N ASP A 190 3.18 19.48 0.38
CA ASP A 190 2.60 20.16 -0.79
C ASP A 190 2.52 19.21 -2.02
N TRP A 191 3.58 18.45 -2.28
CA TRP A 191 3.55 17.42 -3.33
C TRP A 191 2.46 16.37 -3.07
N CYS A 192 2.34 15.88 -1.84
CA CYS A 192 1.32 14.89 -1.48
C CYS A 192 -0.10 15.42 -1.75
N VAL A 193 -0.38 16.65 -1.32
CA VAL A 193 -1.69 17.30 -1.51
C VAL A 193 -1.98 17.49 -3.01
N LYS A 194 -1.02 18.01 -3.78
CA LYS A 194 -1.17 18.22 -5.23
C LYS A 194 -1.42 16.92 -5.99
N GLN A 195 -0.71 15.83 -5.66
CA GLN A 195 -0.93 14.53 -6.29
C GLN A 195 -2.34 13.99 -6.00
N LEU A 196 -2.78 14.04 -4.75
CA LEU A 196 -4.11 13.59 -4.37
C LEU A 196 -5.21 14.43 -5.02
N ASP A 197 -5.05 15.76 -5.08
CA ASP A 197 -6.01 16.64 -5.74
C ASP A 197 -6.06 16.39 -7.26
N THR A 198 -4.92 16.09 -7.88
CA THR A 198 -4.86 15.71 -9.29
C THR A 198 -5.65 14.43 -9.55
N LEU A 199 -5.44 13.40 -8.73
CA LEU A 199 -6.18 12.12 -8.81
C LEU A 199 -7.67 12.34 -8.54
N TYR A 200 -8.02 13.08 -7.50
CA TYR A 200 -9.41 13.36 -7.17
C TYR A 200 -10.12 14.13 -8.29
N ASN A 201 -9.50 15.16 -8.84
CA ASN A 201 -10.07 15.96 -9.92
C ASN A 201 -10.22 15.16 -11.23
N HIS A 202 -9.35 14.17 -11.46
CA HIS A 202 -9.44 13.31 -12.63
C HIS A 202 -10.54 12.26 -12.52
N TYR A 203 -10.62 11.58 -11.37
CA TYR A 203 -11.53 10.46 -11.18
C TYR A 203 -12.86 10.83 -10.53
N HIS A 204 -12.93 11.93 -9.77
CA HIS A 204 -14.05 12.33 -8.92
C HIS A 204 -14.52 11.20 -7.98
N GLU A 205 -13.58 10.37 -7.52
CA GLU A 205 -13.85 9.29 -6.61
C GLU A 205 -13.35 9.60 -5.19
N ASP A 206 -14.20 9.34 -4.21
CA ASP A 206 -13.92 9.63 -2.79
C ASP A 206 -12.69 8.88 -2.23
N ARG A 207 -12.26 7.78 -2.87
CA ARG A 207 -11.02 7.08 -2.52
C ARG A 207 -9.76 7.94 -2.63
N TYR A 208 -9.77 8.96 -3.48
CA TYR A 208 -8.66 9.91 -3.65
C TYR A 208 -8.77 11.15 -2.77
N ARG A 209 -9.77 11.19 -1.89
CA ARG A 209 -9.92 12.27 -0.92
C ARG A 209 -8.63 12.42 -0.09
N CYS A 210 -8.03 13.62 -0.15
CA CYS A 210 -6.84 13.94 0.61
C CYS A 210 -7.14 13.96 2.12
N SER A 211 -6.26 13.36 2.92
CA SER A 211 -6.34 13.40 4.38
C SER A 211 -6.44 14.83 4.90
N ALA A 212 -7.34 15.05 5.86
CA ALA A 212 -7.49 16.33 6.52
C ALA A 212 -6.19 16.77 7.23
N LEU A 213 -5.40 15.82 7.71
CA LEU A 213 -4.10 16.09 8.31
C LEU A 213 -3.12 16.68 7.29
N LEU A 214 -2.97 16.03 6.11
CA LEU A 214 -2.08 16.53 5.05
C LEU A 214 -2.49 17.95 4.61
N ARG A 215 -3.78 18.22 4.47
CA ARG A 215 -4.26 19.58 4.13
C ARG A 215 -3.90 20.59 5.20
N THR A 216 -4.10 20.26 6.47
CA THR A 216 -3.79 21.14 7.59
C THR A 216 -2.28 21.40 7.68
N MET A 217 -1.46 20.36 7.55
CA MET A 217 0.00 20.47 7.57
C MET A 217 0.52 21.31 6.39
N ASN A 218 -0.05 21.14 5.20
CA ASN A 218 0.31 21.92 4.02
C ASN A 218 0.05 23.42 4.23
N LEU A 219 -1.11 23.77 4.78
CA LEU A 219 -1.45 25.17 5.09
C LEU A 219 -0.52 25.81 6.13
N LYS A 220 0.01 25.01 7.04
CA LYS A 220 0.89 25.45 8.13
C LYS A 220 2.39 25.31 7.82
N ASN A 221 2.74 24.71 6.68
CA ASN A 221 4.11 24.30 6.33
C ASN A 221 4.76 23.41 7.41
N GLU A 222 4.01 22.46 7.96
CA GLU A 222 4.45 21.49 8.96
C GLU A 222 4.96 20.19 8.29
N THR A 223 5.80 19.44 9.01
CA THR A 223 6.30 18.11 8.65
C THR A 223 5.92 17.09 9.72
N PHE A 224 6.07 15.79 9.44
CA PHE A 224 5.80 14.71 10.41
C PHE A 224 6.93 14.53 11.42
N PHE A 225 8.18 14.88 11.00
CA PHE A 225 9.41 14.72 11.80
C PHE A 225 10.27 15.98 11.78
#